data_517bbc4989a811f32f0f2c4a902b391b
#
_entry.id   517bbc4989a811f32f0f2c4a902b391b
#
_cell.length_a   1.000
_cell.length_b   1.000
_cell.length_c   1.000
_cell.angle_alpha   90.00
_cell.angle_beta   90.00
_cell.angle_gamma   90.00
#
_symmetry.space_group_name_H-M   'P 1'
#
loop_
_entity.id
_entity.type
_entity.pdbx_description
1 polymer ?
#
loop_
_entity_poly.entity_id
_entity_poly.type
_entity_poly.pdbx_seq_one_letter_code
_entity_poly.pdbx_strand_id
1 'polypeptide(L)'
;AGIEASMAHWAAMPDDVVTMGFYNLETYDNYTYQTVNGITFGYLSYTEHTNGLPTPSGTDYGVVYLDDHETIAKQIADMRPNCDVLIVSAHMGTEGTHEVNDFQKQTAQWLADQGVDVIIGTHPHVVQNAAWLTGANGNTTFIVYSLGNFINAQSSRDNVIGAILDVYFDK
;
A
#
# COMPACT_ATOMS: atom_id res chain seq x y z
N ALA A 1 -5.75 5.31 -21.43
CA ALA A 1 -6.14 6.74 -21.29
C ALA A 1 -6.22 7.20 -19.82
N GLY A 2 -6.90 6.48 -18.92
CA GLY A 2 -7.07 6.92 -17.52
C GLY A 2 -5.77 6.85 -16.70
N ILE A 3 -5.07 5.73 -16.72
CA ILE A 3 -3.81 5.53 -16.01
C ILE A 3 -2.75 6.52 -16.51
N GLU A 4 -2.55 6.62 -17.80
CA GLU A 4 -1.57 7.55 -18.42
C GLU A 4 -1.87 9.01 -18.06
N ALA A 5 -3.14 9.42 -18.08
CA ALA A 5 -3.54 10.76 -17.68
C ALA A 5 -3.28 11.02 -16.18
N SER A 6 -3.54 10.04 -15.33
CA SER A 6 -3.25 10.11 -13.89
C SER A 6 -1.74 10.21 -13.65
N MET A 7 -0.94 9.37 -14.30
CA MET A 7 0.53 9.44 -14.20
C MET A 7 1.08 10.78 -14.66
N ALA A 8 0.60 11.30 -15.81
CA ALA A 8 1.01 12.60 -16.32
C ALA A 8 0.63 13.75 -15.38
N HIS A 9 -0.56 13.66 -14.74
CA HIS A 9 -0.98 14.64 -13.74
C HIS A 9 -0.05 14.65 -12.53
N TRP A 10 0.22 13.48 -11.96
CA TRP A 10 1.10 13.37 -10.79
C TRP A 10 2.56 13.70 -11.10
N ALA A 11 3.06 13.37 -12.30
CA ALA A 11 4.39 13.77 -12.75
C ALA A 11 4.58 15.30 -12.92
N ALA A 12 3.49 16.05 -12.98
CA ALA A 12 3.51 17.52 -13.04
C ALA A 12 3.44 18.20 -11.65
N MET A 13 3.31 17.40 -10.57
CA MET A 13 3.32 17.91 -9.20
C MET A 13 4.74 18.29 -8.77
N PRO A 14 4.89 19.12 -7.70
CA PRO A 14 6.19 19.40 -7.11
C PRO A 14 6.99 18.14 -6.73
N ASP A 15 8.31 18.23 -6.78
CA ASP A 15 9.24 17.10 -6.54
C ASP A 15 9.13 16.49 -5.12
N ASP A 16 8.48 17.16 -4.18
CA ASP A 16 8.21 16.67 -2.83
C ASP A 16 6.94 15.79 -2.74
N VAL A 17 6.17 15.69 -3.83
CA VAL A 17 5.02 14.79 -3.93
C VAL A 17 5.50 13.40 -4.38
N VAL A 18 5.38 12.43 -3.49
CA VAL A 18 5.74 11.03 -3.73
C VAL A 18 4.53 10.27 -4.25
N THR A 19 4.69 9.57 -5.37
CA THR A 19 3.65 8.73 -5.98
C THR A 19 4.08 7.28 -6.07
N MET A 20 3.13 6.35 -5.92
CA MET A 20 3.35 4.91 -6.00
C MET A 20 2.12 4.18 -6.53
N GLY A 21 2.29 2.90 -6.92
CA GLY A 21 1.19 1.99 -7.25
C GLY A 21 0.88 1.83 -8.73
N PHE A 22 1.55 2.60 -9.62
CA PHE A 22 1.57 2.31 -11.04
C PHE A 22 2.95 1.77 -11.42
N TYR A 23 2.99 0.55 -11.90
CA TYR A 23 4.21 -0.16 -12.26
C TYR A 23 4.28 -0.37 -13.77
N ASN A 24 5.50 -0.35 -14.31
CA ASN A 24 5.73 -0.83 -15.67
C ASN A 24 5.41 -2.33 -15.72
N LEU A 25 4.54 -2.76 -16.63
CA LEU A 25 4.04 -4.14 -16.69
C LEU A 25 5.03 -5.13 -17.32
N GLU A 26 6.14 -4.65 -17.90
CA GLU A 26 7.21 -5.50 -18.41
C GLU A 26 8.27 -5.79 -17.33
N THR A 27 8.66 -4.75 -16.56
CA THR A 27 9.78 -4.83 -15.62
C THR A 27 9.34 -4.81 -14.15
N TYR A 28 8.19 -4.24 -13.84
CA TYR A 28 7.64 -4.06 -12.50
C TYR A 28 8.55 -3.30 -11.53
N ASP A 29 9.45 -2.43 -12.05
CA ASP A 29 10.53 -1.78 -11.31
C ASP A 29 10.37 -0.26 -11.14
N ASN A 30 9.18 0.28 -11.27
CA ASN A 30 8.90 1.69 -11.03
C ASN A 30 8.85 1.97 -9.51
N TYR A 31 10.03 1.90 -8.84
CA TYR A 31 10.16 2.04 -7.39
C TYR A 31 10.29 3.50 -6.95
N THR A 32 9.70 3.81 -5.80
CA THR A 32 9.75 5.14 -5.20
C THR A 32 10.46 5.11 -3.86
N TYR A 33 11.40 6.04 -3.67
CA TYR A 33 12.14 6.24 -2.43
C TYR A 33 12.11 7.70 -2.00
N GLN A 34 12.14 7.93 -0.71
CA GLN A 34 12.28 9.27 -0.13
C GLN A 34 13.20 9.21 1.10
N THR A 35 14.18 10.09 1.17
CA THR A 35 15.04 10.19 2.36
C THR A 35 14.64 11.41 3.19
N VAL A 36 14.26 11.17 4.44
CA VAL A 36 13.87 12.20 5.40
C VAL A 36 14.72 12.03 6.67
N ASN A 37 15.42 13.07 7.06
CA ASN A 37 16.29 13.09 8.25
C ASN A 37 17.30 11.93 8.32
N GLY A 38 17.80 11.49 7.16
CA GLY A 38 18.78 10.41 7.06
C GLY A 38 18.19 8.99 7.10
N ILE A 39 16.88 8.84 7.13
CA ILE A 39 16.15 7.57 7.00
C ILE A 39 15.60 7.50 5.58
N THR A 40 15.93 6.43 4.86
CA THR A 40 15.39 6.19 3.51
C THR A 40 14.18 5.29 3.59
N PHE A 41 13.05 5.80 3.14
CA PHE A 41 11.78 5.09 3.00
C PHE A 41 11.61 4.58 1.58
N GLY A 42 11.20 3.32 1.44
CA GLY A 42 10.73 2.72 0.19
C GLY A 42 9.21 2.56 0.24
N TYR A 43 8.56 2.78 -0.89
CA TYR A 43 7.09 2.75 -0.96
C TYR A 43 6.62 1.80 -2.05
N LEU A 44 5.68 0.90 -1.71
CA LEU A 44 4.95 0.03 -2.62
C LEU A 44 3.44 0.14 -2.37
N SER A 45 2.65 -0.11 -3.41
CA SER A 45 1.19 -0.07 -3.28
C SER A 45 0.55 -1.18 -4.12
N TYR A 46 -0.38 -1.89 -3.52
CA TYR A 46 -1.06 -3.05 -4.10
C TYR A 46 -2.56 -3.00 -3.85
N THR A 47 -3.32 -3.70 -4.67
CA THR A 47 -4.78 -3.74 -4.54
C THR A 47 -5.33 -5.17 -4.60
N GLU A 48 -6.36 -5.47 -3.82
CA GLU A 48 -7.09 -6.73 -3.91
C GLU A 48 -7.93 -6.78 -5.19
N HIS A 49 -8.53 -5.64 -5.58
CA HIS A 49 -9.36 -5.54 -6.78
C HIS A 49 -9.46 -4.11 -7.29
N THR A 50 -9.96 -3.94 -8.50
CA THR A 50 -10.17 -2.65 -9.18
C THR A 50 -11.64 -2.45 -9.56
N ASN A 51 -12.58 -2.86 -8.70
CA ASN A 51 -14.03 -2.73 -8.89
C ASN A 51 -14.54 -3.28 -10.23
N GLY A 52 -13.96 -4.42 -10.67
CA GLY A 52 -14.31 -5.07 -11.94
C GLY A 52 -13.79 -4.36 -13.20
N LEU A 53 -12.93 -3.38 -13.05
CA LEU A 53 -12.28 -2.67 -14.16
C LEU A 53 -10.78 -3.03 -14.19
N PRO A 54 -10.41 -4.18 -14.77
CA PRO A 54 -9.02 -4.60 -14.81
C PRO A 54 -8.16 -3.63 -15.62
N THR A 55 -6.85 -3.67 -15.40
CA THR A 55 -5.89 -2.92 -16.22
C THR A 55 -6.16 -3.21 -17.70
N PRO A 56 -6.36 -2.18 -18.55
CA PRO A 56 -6.64 -2.39 -19.96
C PRO A 56 -5.49 -3.12 -20.66
N SER A 57 -5.80 -4.05 -21.56
CA SER A 57 -4.78 -4.72 -22.37
C SER A 57 -4.03 -3.73 -23.27
N GLY A 58 -2.72 -3.92 -23.42
CA GLY A 58 -1.87 -3.09 -24.28
C GLY A 58 -1.48 -1.73 -23.65
N THR A 59 -1.57 -1.61 -22.32
CA THR A 59 -0.96 -0.50 -21.57
C THR A 59 0.42 -0.91 -21.07
N ASP A 60 1.35 0.04 -21.03
CA ASP A 60 2.71 -0.18 -20.52
C ASP A 60 2.76 -0.16 -18.98
N TYR A 61 1.71 0.38 -18.34
CA TYR A 61 1.62 0.55 -16.89
C TYR A 61 0.31 0.04 -16.33
N GLY A 62 0.37 -0.50 -15.13
CA GLY A 62 -0.79 -1.01 -14.41
C GLY A 62 -0.55 -1.10 -12.91
N VAL A 63 -1.54 -1.66 -12.22
CA VAL A 63 -1.47 -1.99 -10.79
C VAL A 63 -1.01 -3.43 -10.61
N VAL A 64 -0.45 -3.74 -9.44
CA VAL A 64 -0.15 -5.11 -9.01
C VAL A 64 -1.24 -5.54 -8.02
N TYR A 65 -1.78 -6.73 -8.25
CA TYR A 65 -2.80 -7.32 -7.39
C TYR A 65 -2.17 -8.07 -6.22
N LEU A 66 -2.84 -8.07 -5.06
CA LEU A 66 -2.34 -8.67 -3.82
C LEU A 66 -2.20 -10.20 -3.87
N ASP A 67 -2.78 -10.87 -4.86
CA ASP A 67 -2.62 -12.30 -5.11
C ASP A 67 -1.43 -12.63 -6.04
N ASP A 68 -0.79 -11.62 -6.65
CA ASP A 68 0.45 -11.80 -7.42
C ASP A 68 1.68 -11.80 -6.49
N HIS A 69 1.78 -12.86 -5.72
CA HIS A 69 2.85 -13.03 -4.73
C HIS A 69 4.25 -13.07 -5.36
N GLU A 70 4.38 -13.56 -6.60
CA GLU A 70 5.68 -13.64 -7.28
C GLU A 70 6.22 -12.23 -7.57
N THR A 71 5.39 -11.38 -8.20
CA THR A 71 5.76 -9.99 -8.49
C THR A 71 6.03 -9.19 -7.22
N ILE A 72 5.17 -9.31 -6.20
CA ILE A 72 5.33 -8.58 -4.94
C ILE A 72 6.61 -9.01 -4.20
N ALA A 73 6.88 -10.31 -4.11
CA ALA A 73 8.10 -10.80 -3.46
C ALA A 73 9.36 -10.29 -4.17
N LYS A 74 9.36 -10.28 -5.52
CA LYS A 74 10.44 -9.70 -6.30
C LYS A 74 10.65 -8.22 -6.00
N GLN A 75 9.57 -7.43 -6.02
CA GLN A 75 9.64 -5.99 -5.76
C GLN A 75 10.17 -5.69 -4.34
N ILE A 76 9.71 -6.44 -3.34
CA ILE A 76 10.21 -6.31 -1.96
C ILE A 76 11.71 -6.65 -1.89
N ALA A 77 12.13 -7.76 -2.52
CA ALA A 77 13.53 -8.17 -2.53
C ALA A 77 14.45 -7.15 -3.23
N ASP A 78 13.99 -6.53 -4.31
CA ASP A 78 14.72 -5.50 -5.04
C ASP A 78 14.83 -4.19 -4.22
N MET A 79 13.79 -3.82 -3.49
CA MET A 79 13.75 -2.56 -2.73
C MET A 79 14.43 -2.64 -1.38
N ARG A 80 14.33 -3.77 -0.68
CA ARG A 80 14.80 -3.92 0.70
C ARG A 80 16.26 -3.49 0.92
N PRO A 81 17.23 -3.81 0.03
CA PRO A 81 18.61 -3.37 0.19
C PRO A 81 18.84 -1.84 0.08
N ASN A 82 17.86 -1.11 -0.44
CA ASN A 82 17.98 0.31 -0.79
C ASN A 82 17.16 1.23 0.13
N CYS A 83 16.49 0.71 1.16
CA CYS A 83 15.73 1.50 2.11
C CYS A 83 15.93 1.01 3.55
N ASP A 84 15.83 1.95 4.50
CA ASP A 84 15.83 1.65 5.93
C ASP A 84 14.45 1.15 6.38
N VAL A 85 13.39 1.73 5.82
CA VAL A 85 11.99 1.40 6.12
C VAL A 85 11.23 1.14 4.82
N LEU A 86 10.57 -0.01 4.74
CA LEU A 86 9.70 -0.37 3.62
C LEU A 86 8.23 -0.27 4.03
N ILE A 87 7.49 0.60 3.35
CA ILE A 87 6.07 0.86 3.57
C ILE A 87 5.25 0.30 2.41
N VAL A 88 4.23 -0.49 2.73
CA VAL A 88 3.28 -1.02 1.75
C VAL A 88 1.90 -0.45 2.01
N SER A 89 1.30 0.20 1.01
CA SER A 89 -0.12 0.52 0.99
C SER A 89 -0.90 -0.64 0.38
N ALA A 90 -1.83 -1.22 1.12
CA ALA A 90 -2.62 -2.37 0.70
C ALA A 90 -4.12 -2.04 0.67
N HIS A 91 -4.68 -1.92 -0.54
CA HIS A 91 -6.10 -1.65 -0.75
C HIS A 91 -6.87 -2.97 -0.73
N MET A 92 -7.47 -3.32 0.41
CA MET A 92 -8.03 -4.66 0.65
C MET A 92 -9.12 -4.65 1.73
N GLY A 93 -9.96 -5.67 1.71
CA GLY A 93 -10.93 -5.93 2.77
C GLY A 93 -12.38 -5.82 2.31
N THR A 94 -13.28 -5.64 3.25
CA THR A 94 -14.72 -5.55 3.01
C THR A 94 -15.23 -4.17 3.40
N GLU A 95 -15.93 -3.50 2.48
CA GLU A 95 -16.50 -2.18 2.72
C GLU A 95 -17.53 -2.17 3.87
N GLY A 96 -17.49 -1.13 4.67
CA GLY A 96 -18.47 -0.84 5.72
C GLY A 96 -18.39 -1.73 6.96
N THR A 97 -17.34 -2.57 7.11
CA THR A 97 -17.16 -3.40 8.31
C THR A 97 -15.90 -3.05 9.09
N HIS A 98 -16.03 -2.95 10.41
CA HIS A 98 -14.89 -2.79 11.33
C HIS A 98 -14.13 -4.10 11.58
N GLU A 99 -14.70 -5.24 11.18
CA GLU A 99 -14.07 -6.55 11.33
C GLU A 99 -13.05 -6.80 10.23
N VAL A 100 -11.83 -7.12 10.63
CA VAL A 100 -10.75 -7.52 9.71
C VAL A 100 -11.03 -8.93 9.21
N ASN A 101 -11.16 -9.10 7.88
CA ASN A 101 -11.44 -10.41 7.29
C ASN A 101 -10.16 -11.28 7.20
N ASP A 102 -10.34 -12.54 6.82
CA ASP A 102 -9.22 -13.50 6.78
C ASP A 102 -8.24 -13.19 5.64
N PHE A 103 -8.70 -12.65 4.52
CA PHE A 103 -7.81 -12.21 3.43
C PHE A 103 -6.87 -11.10 3.91
N GLN A 104 -7.38 -10.09 4.59
CA GLN A 104 -6.57 -9.01 5.16
C GLN A 104 -5.51 -9.54 6.14
N LYS A 105 -5.89 -10.47 7.04
CA LYS A 105 -4.98 -11.07 8.02
C LYS A 105 -3.87 -11.89 7.36
N GLN A 106 -4.24 -12.73 6.38
CA GLN A 106 -3.29 -13.59 5.67
C GLN A 106 -2.32 -12.75 4.82
N THR A 107 -2.83 -11.76 4.09
CA THR A 107 -2.02 -10.84 3.29
C THR A 107 -1.06 -10.05 4.16
N ALA A 108 -1.53 -9.51 5.28
CA ALA A 108 -0.70 -8.77 6.23
C ALA A 108 0.43 -9.62 6.80
N GLN A 109 0.13 -10.85 7.22
CA GLN A 109 1.14 -11.77 7.72
C GLN A 109 2.14 -12.15 6.64
N TRP A 110 1.67 -12.44 5.42
CA TRP A 110 2.54 -12.75 4.30
C TRP A 110 3.49 -11.59 3.95
N LEU A 111 3.00 -10.34 3.92
CA LEU A 111 3.85 -9.16 3.72
C LEU A 111 4.87 -8.98 4.85
N ALA A 112 4.49 -9.24 6.10
CA ALA A 112 5.41 -9.25 7.24
C ALA A 112 6.49 -10.31 7.08
N ASP A 113 6.15 -11.49 6.59
CA ASP A 113 7.09 -12.59 6.31
C ASP A 113 8.08 -12.23 5.19
N GLN A 114 7.70 -11.33 4.26
CA GLN A 114 8.60 -10.78 3.24
C GLN A 114 9.51 -9.66 3.76
N GLY A 115 9.33 -9.18 4.99
CA GLY A 115 10.17 -8.16 5.60
C GLY A 115 9.70 -6.71 5.38
N VAL A 116 8.41 -6.49 5.19
CA VAL A 116 7.79 -5.16 5.20
C VAL A 116 7.76 -4.62 6.62
N ASP A 117 8.08 -3.33 6.82
CA ASP A 117 8.12 -2.71 8.15
C ASP A 117 6.75 -2.12 8.55
N VAL A 118 6.05 -1.49 7.59
CA VAL A 118 4.76 -0.85 7.84
C VAL A 118 3.78 -1.21 6.72
N ILE A 119 2.56 -1.60 7.12
CA ILE A 119 1.45 -1.85 6.20
C ILE A 119 0.32 -0.88 6.52
N ILE A 120 -0.10 -0.12 5.51
CA ILE A 120 -1.24 0.80 5.59
C ILE A 120 -2.38 0.23 4.78
N GLY A 121 -3.37 -0.34 5.46
CA GLY A 121 -4.58 -0.85 4.83
C GLY A 121 -5.55 0.27 4.48
N THR A 122 -6.26 0.09 3.37
CA THR A 122 -7.31 0.99 2.86
C THR A 122 -8.43 0.14 2.26
N HIS A 123 -9.50 0.71 1.82
CA HIS A 123 -10.70 0.14 1.16
C HIS A 123 -11.94 0.01 2.07
N PRO A 124 -11.89 -0.45 3.34
CA PRO A 124 -13.13 -0.65 4.12
C PRO A 124 -13.97 0.60 4.33
N HIS A 125 -13.45 1.79 4.11
CA HIS A 125 -14.11 3.08 4.34
C HIS A 125 -14.55 3.35 5.78
N VAL A 126 -14.21 2.47 6.70
CA VAL A 126 -14.40 2.59 8.15
C VAL A 126 -13.08 2.28 8.85
N VAL A 127 -12.89 2.79 10.04
CA VAL A 127 -11.67 2.53 10.82
C VAL A 127 -11.67 1.07 11.27
N GLN A 128 -10.56 0.37 11.01
CA GLN A 128 -10.28 -0.96 11.56
C GLN A 128 -9.10 -0.90 12.52
N ASN A 129 -8.86 -1.98 13.25
CA ASN A 129 -7.79 -2.04 14.26
C ASN A 129 -6.38 -2.00 13.63
N ALA A 130 -5.40 -1.77 14.50
CA ALA A 130 -3.99 -1.91 14.20
C ALA A 130 -3.40 -3.09 14.99
N ALA A 131 -2.26 -3.63 14.52
CA ALA A 131 -1.56 -4.72 15.16
C ALA A 131 -0.05 -4.66 14.91
N TRP A 132 0.71 -5.34 15.76
CA TRP A 132 2.10 -5.70 15.51
C TRP A 132 2.15 -7.17 15.10
N LEU A 133 2.86 -7.44 14.01
CA LEU A 133 3.07 -8.79 13.49
C LEU A 133 4.56 -9.15 13.62
N THR A 134 4.83 -10.42 13.80
CA THR A 134 6.18 -10.97 13.72
C THR A 134 6.31 -11.71 12.40
N GLY A 135 7.23 -11.28 11.54
CA GLY A 135 7.51 -11.94 10.26
C GLY A 135 8.39 -13.18 10.43
N ALA A 136 8.50 -13.97 9.37
CA ALA A 136 9.20 -15.25 9.34
C ALA A 136 10.70 -15.16 9.75
N ASN A 137 11.33 -14.01 9.52
CA ASN A 137 12.73 -13.75 9.89
C ASN A 137 12.90 -13.10 11.27
N GLY A 138 11.82 -13.02 12.07
CA GLY A 138 11.81 -12.38 13.39
C GLY A 138 11.75 -10.86 13.34
N ASN A 139 11.54 -10.27 12.17
CA ASN A 139 11.26 -8.84 12.00
C ASN A 139 9.89 -8.47 12.58
N THR A 140 9.75 -7.21 12.96
CA THR A 140 8.49 -6.65 13.46
C THR A 140 7.87 -5.77 12.41
N THR A 141 6.59 -6.00 12.11
CA THR A 141 5.81 -5.22 11.15
C THR A 141 4.63 -4.57 11.87
N PHE A 142 4.45 -3.27 11.68
CA PHE A 142 3.24 -2.58 12.12
C PHE A 142 2.21 -2.58 11.00
N ILE A 143 0.96 -2.89 11.31
CA ILE A 143 -0.18 -2.75 10.40
C ILE A 143 -1.30 -1.93 11.02
N VAL A 144 -1.89 -1.03 10.24
CA VAL A 144 -3.24 -0.52 10.43
C VAL A 144 -4.11 -1.05 9.29
N TYR A 145 -5.16 -1.79 9.60
CA TYR A 145 -5.98 -2.44 8.56
C TYR A 145 -6.86 -1.47 7.79
N SER A 146 -7.32 -0.38 8.39
CA SER A 146 -7.95 0.75 7.72
C SER A 146 -7.97 1.99 8.60
N LEU A 147 -7.65 3.14 8.02
CA LEU A 147 -7.79 4.45 8.67
C LEU A 147 -9.17 5.08 8.44
N GLY A 148 -10.06 4.40 7.72
CA GLY A 148 -11.33 4.98 7.29
C GLY A 148 -11.16 6.03 6.20
N ASN A 149 -12.13 6.91 6.06
CA ASN A 149 -12.11 7.97 5.06
C ASN A 149 -11.51 9.26 5.64
N PHE A 150 -10.62 9.91 4.89
CA PHE A 150 -10.10 11.24 5.23
C PHE A 150 -11.03 12.34 4.71
N ILE A 151 -11.37 12.29 3.40
CA ILE A 151 -12.36 13.17 2.76
C ILE A 151 -13.23 12.30 1.85
N ASN A 152 -14.54 12.38 2.01
CA ASN A 152 -15.47 11.57 1.21
C ASN A 152 -16.85 12.22 1.11
N ALA A 153 -17.69 11.67 0.21
CA ALA A 153 -19.10 12.05 0.04
C ALA A 153 -20.08 11.02 0.62
N GLN A 154 -19.59 10.01 1.34
CA GLN A 154 -20.45 9.01 1.99
C GLN A 154 -21.12 9.62 3.22
N SER A 155 -22.34 9.20 3.51
CA SER A 155 -23.19 9.81 4.54
C SER A 155 -23.49 8.89 5.74
N SER A 156 -23.08 7.62 5.70
CA SER A 156 -23.26 6.75 6.85
C SER A 156 -22.35 7.20 8.01
N ARG A 157 -22.80 7.06 9.25
CA ARG A 157 -22.09 7.52 10.43
C ARG A 157 -20.66 7.00 10.51
N ASP A 158 -20.47 5.72 10.23
CA ASP A 158 -19.15 5.07 10.39
C ASP A 158 -18.20 5.45 9.24
N ASN A 159 -18.73 5.77 8.07
CA ASN A 159 -17.94 6.17 6.90
C ASN A 159 -17.47 7.64 6.93
N VAL A 160 -18.02 8.48 7.81
CA VAL A 160 -17.56 9.86 7.99
C VAL A 160 -16.52 10.02 9.10
N ILE A 161 -16.16 8.91 9.76
CA ILE A 161 -15.11 8.87 10.79
C ILE A 161 -13.84 8.32 10.15
N GLY A 162 -12.76 9.11 10.24
CA GLY A 162 -11.40 8.69 9.87
C GLY A 162 -10.45 8.80 11.05
N ALA A 163 -9.32 8.11 10.94
CA ALA A 163 -8.22 8.18 11.90
C ALA A 163 -6.98 8.79 11.25
N ILE A 164 -6.14 9.43 12.05
CA ILE A 164 -4.79 9.85 11.68
C ILE A 164 -3.84 9.01 12.52
N LEU A 165 -2.80 8.49 11.88
CA LEU A 165 -1.76 7.69 12.50
C LEU A 165 -0.43 8.44 12.41
N ASP A 166 0.19 8.70 13.55
CA ASP A 166 1.57 9.18 13.64
C ASP A 166 2.50 8.01 13.95
N VAL A 167 3.51 7.79 13.10
CA VAL A 167 4.53 6.75 13.28
C VAL A 167 5.89 7.41 13.39
N TYR A 168 6.62 7.09 14.43
CA TYR A 168 7.96 7.62 14.70
C TYR A 168 9.00 6.54 14.41
N PHE A 169 10.06 6.93 13.69
CA PHE A 169 11.19 6.05 13.37
C PHE A 169 12.47 6.65 13.94
N ASP A 170 13.21 5.83 14.67
CA ASP A 170 14.56 6.14 15.16
C ASP A 170 15.60 5.26 14.44
N LYS A 171 16.78 5.83 14.14
CA LYS A 171 17.90 5.15 13.47
C LYS A 171 19.03 4.91 14.44
#